data_328975b5f35f94ab97d4548ac3f4cd1f
#
_entry.id   328975b5f35f94ab97d4548ac3f4cd1f
#
_cell.length_a   1.000
_cell.length_b   1.000
_cell.length_c   1.000
_cell.angle_alpha   90.00
_cell.angle_beta   90.00
_cell.angle_gamma   90.00
#
_symmetry.space_group_name_H-M   'P 1'
#
loop_
_entity.id
_entity.type
_entity.pdbx_description
1 polymer ?
#
loop_
_entity_poly.entity_id
_entity_poly.type
_entity_poly.pdbx_seq_one_letter_code
_entity_poly.pdbx_strand_id
1 'polypeptide(L)'
;LIQDGHVDGKNIHIFEGMKILGGSNDGAGSIKDGFVCRGGRMLNEETYENFWELFDRIPSLDHPGQSVTKEILDFDHLHPTEARARLIDRHGKILDVKSMGFDNNDRLTLGKLMITPESKLDDITIEQWFKDAPHFFTTNFWYMWQTTFAFQKWSSVFELKRYMNRMIFEFPRIETLAGVTRTPYNQFESVILPIKKYLDSHHVNFVTNATVTDIDFKDDDTITVKALYLNKDGKDEKIILNDNDICIMTNACMTDSATLGDYKTPAPKPVEKPISGELWYKVAQKKPNLGNPEPFFGNIKETNWESITVTFKGNKFLKIIEEFSTNIPGSGALMTFKDS
;
A
#
# COMPACT_ATOMS: atom_id res chain seq x y z
N LEU A 1 16.96 -8.27 -10.83
CA LEU A 1 17.67 -9.53 -11.14
C LEU A 1 17.87 -9.72 -12.65
N ILE A 2 16.82 -9.63 -13.48
CA ILE A 2 16.93 -9.86 -14.94
C ILE A 2 17.76 -8.75 -15.59
N GLN A 3 17.32 -7.49 -15.48
CA GLN A 3 17.92 -6.36 -16.20
C GLN A 3 19.32 -6.03 -15.69
N ASP A 4 19.47 -5.79 -14.41
CA ASP A 4 20.73 -5.30 -13.83
C ASP A 4 21.62 -6.45 -13.30
N GLY A 5 21.01 -7.55 -12.87
CA GLY A 5 21.72 -8.73 -12.36
C GLY A 5 22.03 -9.79 -13.42
N HIS A 6 21.51 -9.62 -14.64
CA HIS A 6 21.67 -10.56 -15.76
C HIS A 6 21.31 -12.02 -15.42
N VAL A 7 20.38 -12.21 -14.48
CA VAL A 7 19.90 -13.53 -14.11
C VAL A 7 18.91 -14.00 -15.18
N ASP A 8 19.12 -15.20 -15.71
CA ASP A 8 18.17 -15.82 -16.65
C ASP A 8 16.83 -16.08 -15.93
N GLY A 9 15.73 -15.58 -16.48
CA GLY A 9 14.42 -15.64 -15.84
C GLY A 9 13.97 -17.07 -15.51
N LYS A 10 14.39 -18.08 -16.28
CA LYS A 10 14.10 -19.51 -15.98
C LYS A 10 14.68 -19.97 -14.62
N ASN A 11 15.67 -19.26 -14.08
CA ASN A 11 16.26 -19.53 -12.78
C ASN A 11 15.59 -18.72 -11.65
N ILE A 12 14.55 -17.95 -11.98
CA ILE A 12 13.78 -17.17 -10.99
C ILE A 12 12.46 -17.88 -10.72
N HIS A 13 12.22 -18.21 -9.45
CA HIS A 13 11.01 -18.87 -8.99
C HIS A 13 10.29 -17.97 -8.00
N ILE A 14 9.01 -17.67 -8.25
CA ILE A 14 8.17 -16.84 -7.38
C ILE A 14 7.05 -17.73 -6.83
N PHE A 15 7.02 -17.91 -5.52
CA PHE A 15 5.98 -18.64 -4.80
C PHE A 15 4.96 -17.67 -4.25
N GLU A 16 3.70 -17.86 -4.62
CA GLU A 16 2.57 -17.04 -4.19
C GLU A 16 1.50 -17.94 -3.57
N GLY A 17 1.12 -17.64 -2.33
CA GLY A 17 0.11 -18.40 -1.59
C GLY A 17 -1.30 -18.29 -2.18
N MET A 18 -1.58 -17.21 -2.89
CA MET A 18 -2.87 -16.99 -3.53
C MET A 18 -2.89 -17.51 -4.98
N LYS A 19 -4.09 -17.61 -5.53
CA LYS A 19 -4.30 -17.95 -6.95
C LYS A 19 -3.86 -16.84 -7.90
N ILE A 20 -3.87 -15.60 -7.43
CA ILE A 20 -3.56 -14.40 -8.21
C ILE A 20 -2.33 -13.72 -7.65
N LEU A 21 -1.51 -13.16 -8.52
CA LEU A 21 -0.30 -12.41 -8.16
C LEU A 21 -0.65 -10.96 -7.79
N GLY A 22 0.25 -10.30 -7.05
CA GLY A 22 0.18 -8.86 -6.81
C GLY A 22 0.04 -8.45 -5.35
N GLY A 23 -0.24 -9.39 -4.44
CA GLY A 23 -0.37 -9.09 -3.01
C GLY A 23 -1.36 -7.96 -2.74
N SER A 24 -0.93 -6.85 -2.13
CA SER A 24 -1.77 -5.68 -1.85
C SER A 24 -2.22 -4.91 -3.10
N ASN A 25 -1.70 -5.23 -4.27
CA ASN A 25 -2.08 -4.65 -5.57
C ASN A 25 -2.81 -5.65 -6.47
N ASP A 26 -3.26 -6.77 -5.94
CA ASP A 26 -4.08 -7.70 -6.70
C ASP A 26 -5.45 -7.11 -7.03
N GLY A 27 -6.13 -7.72 -7.97
CA GLY A 27 -7.47 -7.34 -8.37
C GLY A 27 -8.10 -8.43 -9.23
N ALA A 28 -9.41 -8.42 -9.32
CA ALA A 28 -10.18 -9.39 -10.08
C ALA A 28 -11.46 -8.73 -10.64
N GLY A 29 -12.17 -9.46 -11.46
CA GLY A 29 -13.48 -9.05 -11.96
C GLY A 29 -13.52 -8.82 -13.46
N SER A 30 -14.63 -8.27 -13.90
CA SER A 30 -14.92 -7.99 -15.30
C SER A 30 -15.92 -6.86 -15.45
N ILE A 31 -16.07 -6.33 -16.66
CA ILE A 31 -17.12 -5.34 -16.97
C ILE A 31 -18.52 -5.91 -16.66
N LYS A 32 -18.72 -7.21 -16.83
CA LYS A 32 -20.00 -7.88 -16.59
C LYS A 32 -20.31 -8.03 -15.10
N ASP A 33 -19.32 -8.47 -14.31
CA ASP A 33 -19.51 -8.90 -12.92
C ASP A 33 -19.10 -7.84 -11.91
N GLY A 34 -18.50 -6.72 -12.38
CA GLY A 34 -17.86 -5.71 -11.57
C GLY A 34 -16.41 -6.04 -11.27
N PHE A 35 -15.70 -5.10 -10.68
CA PHE A 35 -14.30 -5.23 -10.33
C PHE A 35 -14.10 -5.28 -8.81
N VAL A 36 -13.13 -6.06 -8.38
CA VAL A 36 -12.67 -6.14 -6.99
C VAL A 36 -11.21 -5.70 -6.97
N CYS A 37 -10.89 -4.71 -6.14
CA CYS A 37 -9.52 -4.27 -5.91
C CYS A 37 -9.32 -3.96 -4.42
N ARG A 38 -8.07 -4.00 -3.97
CA ARG A 38 -7.73 -3.79 -2.56
C ARG A 38 -7.57 -2.30 -2.19
N GLY A 39 -8.43 -1.46 -2.72
CA GLY A 39 -8.39 0.00 -2.54
C GLY A 39 -7.44 0.70 -3.49
N GLY A 40 -7.49 2.04 -3.48
CA GLY A 40 -6.64 2.88 -4.32
C GLY A 40 -5.21 2.95 -3.81
N ARG A 41 -4.30 3.20 -4.73
CA ARG A 41 -2.92 3.57 -4.42
C ARG A 41 -2.67 4.96 -4.97
N MET A 42 -2.01 5.79 -4.19
CA MET A 42 -1.58 7.11 -4.60
C MET A 42 -0.11 7.03 -4.98
N LEU A 43 0.21 7.49 -6.19
CA LEU A 43 1.57 7.69 -6.64
C LEU A 43 1.89 9.18 -6.56
N ASN A 44 3.14 9.53 -6.72
CA ASN A 44 3.59 10.91 -6.78
C ASN A 44 4.76 11.00 -7.75
N GLU A 45 4.68 11.90 -8.72
CA GLU A 45 5.69 12.02 -9.76
C GLU A 45 7.04 12.47 -9.20
N GLU A 46 7.04 13.35 -8.20
CA GLU A 46 8.26 13.94 -7.67
C GLU A 46 9.05 13.05 -6.72
N THR A 47 8.45 12.00 -6.16
CA THR A 47 9.08 11.22 -5.06
C THR A 47 9.07 9.70 -5.23
N TYR A 48 8.58 9.19 -6.35
CA TYR A 48 8.52 7.75 -6.64
C TYR A 48 9.55 7.34 -7.70
N GLU A 49 10.78 7.86 -7.62
CA GLU A 49 11.83 7.74 -8.64
C GLU A 49 12.08 6.27 -9.04
N ASN A 50 12.20 5.38 -8.06
CA ASN A 50 12.44 3.95 -8.31
C ASN A 50 11.24 3.28 -9.01
N PHE A 51 10.02 3.73 -8.73
CA PHE A 51 8.83 3.22 -9.40
C PHE A 51 8.84 3.65 -10.87
N TRP A 52 9.04 4.93 -11.13
CA TRP A 52 9.06 5.47 -12.48
C TRP A 52 10.18 4.87 -13.32
N GLU A 53 11.39 4.76 -12.76
CA GLU A 53 12.54 4.15 -13.43
C GLU A 53 12.29 2.67 -13.76
N LEU A 54 11.74 1.90 -12.83
CA LEU A 54 11.39 0.50 -13.08
C LEU A 54 10.36 0.37 -14.20
N PHE A 55 9.26 1.12 -14.11
CA PHE A 55 8.14 1.00 -15.04
C PHE A 55 8.38 1.70 -16.38
N ASP A 56 9.41 2.53 -16.49
CA ASP A 56 9.88 3.02 -17.79
C ASP A 56 10.52 1.90 -18.63
N ARG A 57 10.98 0.83 -18.00
CA ARG A 57 11.51 -0.37 -18.66
C ARG A 57 10.45 -1.44 -18.94
N ILE A 58 9.23 -1.27 -18.46
CA ILE A 58 8.14 -2.23 -18.67
C ILE A 58 7.21 -1.72 -19.77
N PRO A 59 6.98 -2.51 -20.84
CA PRO A 59 6.09 -2.11 -21.93
C PRO A 59 4.63 -1.98 -21.45
N SER A 60 3.97 -0.89 -21.88
CA SER A 60 2.52 -0.75 -21.75
C SER A 60 1.80 -1.87 -22.50
N LEU A 61 0.67 -2.33 -21.96
CA LEU A 61 -0.16 -3.35 -22.61
C LEU A 61 -1.11 -2.76 -23.65
N ASP A 62 -1.52 -1.52 -23.46
CA ASP A 62 -2.53 -0.84 -24.28
C ASP A 62 -1.92 0.11 -25.30
N HIS A 63 -0.68 0.55 -25.08
CA HIS A 63 0.02 1.50 -25.95
C HIS A 63 1.34 0.91 -26.47
N PRO A 64 1.32 0.15 -27.60
CA PRO A 64 2.52 -0.45 -28.16
C PRO A 64 3.62 0.56 -28.41
N GLY A 65 4.83 0.28 -27.96
CA GLY A 65 5.99 1.17 -28.09
C GLY A 65 6.12 2.23 -27.01
N GLN A 66 5.21 2.26 -26.04
CA GLN A 66 5.31 3.10 -24.83
C GLN A 66 5.63 2.26 -23.60
N SER A 67 6.18 2.91 -22.57
CA SER A 67 6.36 2.32 -21.24
C SER A 67 5.12 2.52 -20.38
N VAL A 68 5.00 1.72 -19.30
CA VAL A 68 3.94 1.91 -18.28
C VAL A 68 4.08 3.27 -17.60
N THR A 69 5.30 3.74 -17.33
CA THR A 69 5.54 5.08 -16.79
C THR A 69 4.93 6.15 -17.70
N LYS A 70 5.21 6.08 -19.01
CA LYS A 70 4.67 7.06 -19.96
C LYS A 70 3.14 7.00 -20.02
N GLU A 71 2.54 5.83 -20.06
CA GLU A 71 1.09 5.64 -20.05
C GLU A 71 0.43 6.28 -18.81
N ILE A 72 0.98 6.02 -17.62
CA ILE A 72 0.44 6.55 -16.37
C ILE A 72 0.57 8.08 -16.32
N LEU A 73 1.73 8.63 -16.67
CA LEU A 73 1.96 10.08 -16.64
C LEU A 73 1.13 10.82 -17.70
N ASP A 74 1.05 10.29 -18.92
CA ASP A 74 0.18 10.87 -19.96
C ASP A 74 -1.29 10.89 -19.52
N PHE A 75 -1.77 9.81 -18.88
CA PHE A 75 -3.13 9.76 -18.34
C PHE A 75 -3.34 10.80 -17.23
N ASP A 76 -2.44 10.89 -16.28
CA ASP A 76 -2.57 11.80 -15.15
C ASP A 76 -2.51 13.28 -15.57
N HIS A 77 -1.64 13.63 -16.51
CA HIS A 77 -1.56 14.98 -17.06
C HIS A 77 -2.84 15.40 -17.83
N LEU A 78 -3.54 14.44 -18.46
CA LEU A 78 -4.83 14.69 -19.10
C LEU A 78 -5.99 14.72 -18.10
N HIS A 79 -5.85 14.03 -16.97
CA HIS A 79 -6.88 13.86 -15.95
C HIS A 79 -6.34 14.16 -14.55
N PRO A 80 -5.87 15.38 -14.27
CA PRO A 80 -5.21 15.71 -13.01
C PRO A 80 -6.15 15.48 -11.81
N THR A 81 -5.56 15.10 -10.68
CA THR A 81 -6.30 14.97 -9.43
C THR A 81 -6.65 16.35 -8.89
N GLU A 82 -7.94 16.56 -8.57
CA GLU A 82 -8.44 17.82 -8.03
C GLU A 82 -9.59 17.58 -7.05
N ALA A 83 -9.30 17.62 -5.75
CA ALA A 83 -10.31 17.59 -4.71
C ALA A 83 -10.79 19.03 -4.41
N ARG A 84 -12.11 19.26 -4.41
CA ARG A 84 -12.75 20.52 -4.03
C ARG A 84 -13.29 20.45 -2.61
N ALA A 85 -14.15 19.48 -2.32
CA ALA A 85 -14.53 19.16 -0.96
C ALA A 85 -13.51 18.17 -0.39
N ARG A 86 -12.61 18.64 0.44
CA ARG A 86 -11.58 17.81 1.06
C ARG A 86 -11.92 17.42 2.50
N LEU A 87 -12.66 18.28 3.19
CA LEU A 87 -13.12 18.05 4.55
C LEU A 87 -14.57 18.51 4.70
N ILE A 88 -15.40 17.65 5.27
CA ILE A 88 -16.83 17.91 5.50
C ILE A 88 -17.12 17.66 6.99
N ASP A 89 -17.86 18.58 7.62
CA ASP A 89 -18.27 18.38 9.00
C ASP A 89 -19.50 17.45 9.11
N ARG A 90 -19.86 17.08 10.34
CA ARG A 90 -21.01 16.20 10.63
C ARG A 90 -22.38 16.76 10.19
N HIS A 91 -22.46 18.04 9.84
CA HIS A 91 -23.66 18.69 9.33
C HIS A 91 -23.70 18.77 7.81
N GLY A 92 -22.72 18.18 7.12
CA GLY A 92 -22.60 18.20 5.66
C GLY A 92 -22.01 19.49 5.10
N LYS A 93 -21.44 20.37 5.94
CA LYS A 93 -20.82 21.60 5.49
C LYS A 93 -19.39 21.33 5.02
N ILE A 94 -19.10 21.75 3.79
CA ILE A 94 -17.72 21.75 3.25
C ILE A 94 -16.92 22.83 3.99
N LEU A 95 -15.80 22.43 4.56
CA LEU A 95 -14.89 23.31 5.30
C LEU A 95 -13.84 23.91 4.37
N ASP A 96 -13.44 25.15 4.63
CA ASP A 96 -12.27 25.77 4.00
C ASP A 96 -11.00 25.19 4.65
N VAL A 97 -10.20 24.50 3.85
CA VAL A 97 -9.00 23.80 4.29
C VAL A 97 -7.71 24.34 3.65
N LYS A 98 -7.77 25.54 3.06
CA LYS A 98 -6.57 26.22 2.55
C LYS A 98 -5.55 26.47 3.66
N SER A 99 -6.02 26.73 4.87
CA SER A 99 -5.16 26.76 6.05
C SER A 99 -5.10 25.38 6.70
N MET A 100 -3.89 24.90 6.98
CA MET A 100 -3.65 23.66 7.71
C MET A 100 -4.14 23.73 9.16
N GLY A 101 -4.30 24.93 9.71
CA GLY A 101 -4.81 25.17 11.05
C GLY A 101 -3.74 25.07 12.16
N PHE A 102 -2.45 25.02 11.83
CA PHE A 102 -1.38 24.94 12.81
C PHE A 102 -1.22 26.22 13.64
N ASP A 103 -1.08 26.08 14.94
CA ASP A 103 -0.55 27.11 15.81
C ASP A 103 1.00 27.07 15.85
N ASN A 104 1.61 27.95 16.65
CA ASN A 104 3.07 28.01 16.75
C ASN A 104 3.67 26.78 17.43
N ASN A 105 2.97 26.19 18.39
CA ASN A 105 3.44 25.01 19.10
C ASN A 105 3.39 23.77 18.20
N ASP A 106 2.34 23.63 17.39
CA ASP A 106 2.24 22.58 16.37
C ASP A 106 3.42 22.64 15.41
N ARG A 107 3.73 23.84 14.89
CA ARG A 107 4.83 24.05 13.94
C ARG A 107 6.19 23.73 14.54
N LEU A 108 6.43 24.13 15.79
CA LEU A 108 7.67 23.83 16.52
C LEU A 108 7.80 22.31 16.75
N THR A 109 6.72 21.64 17.14
CA THR A 109 6.70 20.19 17.39
C THR A 109 6.92 19.39 16.11
N LEU A 110 6.29 19.81 15.00
CA LEU A 110 6.55 19.23 13.67
C LEU A 110 8.00 19.48 13.22
N GLY A 111 8.51 20.71 13.35
CA GLY A 111 9.89 21.03 13.01
C GLY A 111 10.89 20.19 13.80
N LYS A 112 10.65 20.01 15.11
CA LYS A 112 11.44 19.10 15.96
C LYS A 112 11.40 17.67 15.47
N LEU A 113 10.24 17.16 15.04
CA LEU A 113 10.12 15.82 14.47
C LEU A 113 11.01 15.66 13.24
N MET A 114 10.97 16.62 12.33
CA MET A 114 11.71 16.54 11.06
C MET A 114 13.23 16.48 11.26
N ILE A 115 13.77 17.13 12.26
CA ILE A 115 15.21 17.14 12.55
C ILE A 115 15.66 16.06 13.54
N THR A 116 14.72 15.38 14.23
CA THR A 116 15.07 14.31 15.20
C THR A 116 15.55 13.07 14.46
N PRO A 117 16.74 12.50 14.80
CA PRO A 117 17.20 11.26 14.23
C PRO A 117 16.18 10.12 14.40
N GLU A 118 16.03 9.28 13.38
CA GLU A 118 15.06 8.17 13.39
C GLU A 118 15.28 7.20 14.55
N SER A 119 16.53 6.92 14.90
CA SER A 119 16.89 6.06 16.05
C SER A 119 16.41 6.54 17.42
N LYS A 120 15.90 7.76 17.50
CA LYS A 120 15.28 8.33 18.73
C LYS A 120 13.76 8.32 18.70
N LEU A 121 13.18 7.77 17.66
CA LEU A 121 11.72 7.75 17.44
C LEU A 121 11.13 6.36 17.62
N ASP A 122 11.96 5.35 17.90
CA ASP A 122 11.49 3.99 18.15
C ASP A 122 10.54 3.95 19.37
N ASP A 123 9.49 3.15 19.25
CA ASP A 123 8.46 2.93 20.28
C ASP A 123 7.70 4.19 20.73
N ILE A 124 7.80 5.31 20.01
CA ILE A 124 7.06 6.53 20.28
C ILE A 124 5.84 6.62 19.38
N THR A 125 4.65 6.77 19.97
CA THR A 125 3.43 7.04 19.21
C THR A 125 3.31 8.50 18.81
N ILE A 126 2.48 8.79 17.82
CA ILE A 126 2.16 10.16 17.41
C ILE A 126 1.57 10.95 18.59
N GLU A 127 0.66 10.33 19.36
CA GLU A 127 0.07 10.99 20.53
C GLU A 127 1.11 11.34 21.60
N GLN A 128 2.05 10.44 21.88
CA GLN A 128 3.13 10.68 22.82
C GLN A 128 4.06 11.81 22.35
N TRP A 129 4.34 11.91 21.05
CA TRP A 129 5.15 12.96 20.49
C TRP A 129 4.49 14.33 20.61
N PHE A 130 3.19 14.40 20.31
CA PHE A 130 2.39 15.64 20.34
C PHE A 130 1.69 15.88 21.69
N LYS A 131 2.09 15.21 22.77
CA LYS A 131 1.46 15.35 24.10
C LYS A 131 1.44 16.79 24.61
N ASP A 132 2.47 17.57 24.29
CA ASP A 132 2.60 18.99 24.66
C ASP A 132 2.06 19.94 23.58
N ALA A 133 1.54 19.41 22.47
CA ALA A 133 0.89 20.14 21.38
C ALA A 133 -0.44 19.46 20.98
N PRO A 134 -1.40 19.25 21.90
CA PRO A 134 -2.63 18.50 21.64
C PRO A 134 -3.55 19.17 20.61
N HIS A 135 -3.38 20.46 20.36
CA HIS A 135 -4.09 21.21 19.33
C HIS A 135 -3.86 20.60 17.93
N PHE A 136 -2.69 20.01 17.68
CA PHE A 136 -2.36 19.33 16.42
C PHE A 136 -3.47 18.38 15.95
N PHE A 137 -4.07 17.62 16.86
CA PHE A 137 -5.13 16.64 16.54
C PHE A 137 -6.49 17.27 16.21
N THR A 138 -6.64 18.57 16.30
CA THR A 138 -7.85 19.33 15.92
C THR A 138 -7.68 20.13 14.64
N THR A 139 -6.49 20.07 14.05
CA THR A 139 -6.15 20.81 12.83
C THR A 139 -6.77 20.18 11.59
N ASN A 140 -7.04 21.01 10.58
CA ASN A 140 -7.46 20.52 9.26
C ASN A 140 -6.43 19.56 8.68
N PHE A 141 -5.14 19.86 8.89
CA PHE A 141 -4.05 18.97 8.46
C PHE A 141 -4.19 17.56 9.02
N TRP A 142 -4.37 17.43 10.34
CA TRP A 142 -4.48 16.10 10.95
C TRP A 142 -5.65 15.30 10.38
N TYR A 143 -6.84 15.89 10.27
CA TYR A 143 -8.00 15.20 9.70
C TYR A 143 -7.77 14.76 8.25
N MET A 144 -7.20 15.61 7.43
CA MET A 144 -6.88 15.26 6.04
C MET A 144 -5.78 14.21 5.94
N TRP A 145 -4.74 14.34 6.75
CA TRP A 145 -3.58 13.45 6.74
C TRP A 145 -3.94 12.04 7.22
N GLN A 146 -4.62 11.93 8.35
CA GLN A 146 -5.00 10.63 8.92
C GLN A 146 -5.85 9.80 7.94
N THR A 147 -6.76 10.40 7.21
CA THR A 147 -7.60 9.69 6.24
C THR A 147 -6.91 9.41 4.91
N THR A 148 -5.98 10.29 4.50
CA THR A 148 -5.18 10.05 3.28
C THR A 148 -4.26 8.86 3.45
N PHE A 149 -3.63 8.71 4.62
CA PHE A 149 -2.58 7.73 4.87
C PHE A 149 -2.92 6.71 5.97
N ALA A 150 -4.16 6.68 6.45
CA ALA A 150 -4.64 5.75 7.48
C ALA A 150 -3.89 5.82 8.83
N PHE A 151 -3.38 6.99 9.21
CA PHE A 151 -2.76 7.19 10.51
C PHE A 151 -3.78 7.30 11.64
N GLN A 152 -3.39 6.80 12.79
CA GLN A 152 -4.09 6.96 14.06
C GLN A 152 -3.14 7.57 15.09
N LYS A 153 -3.68 8.10 16.20
CA LYS A 153 -2.86 8.70 17.26
C LYS A 153 -1.85 7.73 17.85
N TRP A 154 -2.20 6.44 17.93
CA TRP A 154 -1.36 5.36 18.42
C TRP A 154 -0.33 4.86 17.38
N SER A 155 -0.43 5.29 16.12
CA SER A 155 0.55 4.92 15.09
C SER A 155 1.94 5.45 15.42
N SER A 156 2.96 4.82 14.85
CA SER A 156 4.36 5.22 15.06
C SER A 156 4.65 6.62 14.54
N VAL A 157 5.27 7.45 15.38
CA VAL A 157 5.74 8.79 14.96
C VAL A 157 6.91 8.71 13.98
N PHE A 158 7.69 7.63 14.04
CA PHE A 158 8.74 7.33 13.06
C PHE A 158 8.15 7.17 11.66
N GLU A 159 7.06 6.41 11.54
CA GLU A 159 6.36 6.21 10.29
C GLU A 159 5.75 7.52 9.79
N LEU A 160 5.10 8.28 10.66
CA LEU A 160 4.60 9.63 10.31
C LEU A 160 5.71 10.49 9.70
N LYS A 161 6.89 10.54 10.32
CA LYS A 161 8.03 11.30 9.79
C LYS A 161 8.42 10.82 8.38
N ARG A 162 8.51 9.52 8.15
CA ARG A 162 8.85 8.94 6.84
C ARG A 162 7.84 9.30 5.77
N TYR A 163 6.54 9.22 6.10
CA TYR A 163 5.48 9.61 5.19
C TYR A 163 5.52 11.12 4.90
N MET A 164 5.76 11.96 5.91
CA MET A 164 5.92 13.40 5.69
C MET A 164 7.10 13.71 4.78
N ASN A 165 8.24 13.06 4.95
CA ASN A 165 9.39 13.22 4.06
C ASN A 165 9.06 12.75 2.63
N ARG A 166 8.38 11.62 2.48
CA ARG A 166 8.00 11.07 1.18
C ARG A 166 7.01 11.99 0.46
N MET A 167 6.06 12.55 1.18
CA MET A 167 4.99 13.38 0.64
C MET A 167 5.23 14.88 0.87
N ILE A 168 6.49 15.29 0.95
CA ILE A 168 6.83 16.69 1.24
C ILE A 168 6.25 17.66 0.20
N PHE A 169 6.20 17.25 -1.06
CA PHE A 169 5.64 18.06 -2.14
C PHE A 169 4.11 18.14 -2.12
N GLU A 170 3.45 17.14 -1.49
CA GLU A 170 2.00 17.18 -1.28
C GLU A 170 1.57 17.99 -0.06
N PHE A 171 2.47 18.28 0.85
CA PHE A 171 2.14 19.00 2.07
C PHE A 171 1.45 20.36 1.80
N PRO A 172 1.95 21.22 0.88
CA PRO A 172 1.32 22.51 0.57
C PRO A 172 0.00 22.40 -0.20
N ARG A 173 -0.27 21.25 -0.85
CA ARG A 173 -1.43 21.04 -1.73
C ARG A 173 -2.30 19.86 -1.31
N ILE A 174 -2.19 19.44 -0.05
CA ILE A 174 -3.00 18.33 0.49
C ILE A 174 -4.52 18.63 0.45
N GLU A 175 -4.90 19.88 0.36
CA GLU A 175 -6.29 20.31 0.20
C GLU A 175 -6.90 19.88 -1.14
N THR A 176 -6.10 19.78 -2.18
CA THR A 176 -6.55 19.42 -3.55
C THR A 176 -6.07 18.05 -3.98
N LEU A 177 -5.03 17.52 -3.34
CA LEU A 177 -4.29 16.33 -3.75
C LEU A 177 -3.69 16.45 -5.17
N ALA A 178 -3.36 17.67 -5.61
CA ALA A 178 -2.99 17.98 -6.99
C ALA A 178 -1.70 17.30 -7.47
N GLY A 179 -0.85 16.80 -6.57
CA GLY A 179 0.34 16.03 -6.94
C GLY A 179 0.16 14.52 -6.84
N VAL A 180 -1.06 14.05 -6.54
CA VAL A 180 -1.34 12.62 -6.54
C VAL A 180 -1.54 12.14 -7.96
N THR A 181 -0.60 11.31 -8.41
CA THR A 181 -0.64 10.64 -9.71
C THR A 181 -1.49 9.37 -9.62
N ARG A 182 -2.39 9.19 -10.57
CA ARG A 182 -3.29 8.04 -10.65
C ARG A 182 -2.98 7.20 -11.87
N THR A 183 -3.34 5.92 -11.79
CA THR A 183 -3.25 5.01 -12.92
C THR A 183 -4.55 5.01 -13.74
N PRO A 184 -4.51 4.76 -15.07
CA PRO A 184 -5.70 4.72 -15.92
C PRO A 184 -6.70 3.63 -15.49
N TYR A 185 -6.19 2.52 -14.96
CA TYR A 185 -6.97 1.39 -14.45
C TYR A 185 -6.63 1.12 -12.98
N ASN A 186 -7.22 0.09 -12.39
CA ASN A 186 -6.81 -0.37 -11.06
C ASN A 186 -5.34 -0.87 -11.09
N GLN A 187 -4.73 -1.00 -9.90
CA GLN A 187 -3.30 -1.33 -9.78
C GLN A 187 -2.94 -2.69 -10.35
N PHE A 188 -3.87 -3.64 -10.32
CA PHE A 188 -3.60 -4.95 -10.92
C PHE A 188 -3.41 -4.83 -12.44
N GLU A 189 -4.30 -4.10 -13.12
CA GLU A 189 -4.23 -3.93 -14.58
C GLU A 189 -3.15 -2.96 -15.01
N SER A 190 -2.94 -1.87 -14.28
CA SER A 190 -1.95 -0.85 -14.65
C SER A 190 -0.52 -1.19 -14.24
N VAL A 191 -0.32 -2.02 -13.21
CA VAL A 191 1.00 -2.27 -12.61
C VAL A 191 1.35 -3.76 -12.63
N ILE A 192 0.50 -4.63 -12.06
CA ILE A 192 0.84 -6.03 -11.86
C ILE A 192 0.82 -6.81 -13.17
N LEU A 193 -0.19 -6.62 -13.99
CA LEU A 193 -0.31 -7.33 -15.29
C LEU A 193 0.83 -7.00 -16.25
N PRO A 194 1.23 -5.74 -16.46
CA PRO A 194 2.37 -5.41 -17.31
C PRO A 194 3.67 -6.06 -16.84
N ILE A 195 4.01 -5.94 -15.53
CA ILE A 195 5.23 -6.54 -15.00
C ILE A 195 5.18 -8.06 -15.06
N LYS A 196 4.01 -8.68 -14.80
CA LYS A 196 3.84 -10.13 -14.96
C LYS A 196 4.11 -10.57 -16.40
N LYS A 197 3.52 -9.90 -17.40
CA LYS A 197 3.75 -10.23 -18.81
C LYS A 197 5.21 -10.05 -19.23
N TYR A 198 5.87 -8.99 -18.70
CA TYR A 198 7.30 -8.81 -18.90
C TYR A 198 8.09 -9.99 -18.33
N LEU A 199 7.81 -10.41 -17.10
CA LEU A 199 8.48 -11.55 -16.47
C LEU A 199 8.17 -12.88 -17.16
N ASP A 200 6.93 -13.10 -17.61
CA ASP A 200 6.54 -14.27 -18.42
C ASP A 200 7.37 -14.35 -19.71
N SER A 201 7.59 -13.21 -20.39
CA SER A 201 8.40 -13.15 -21.61
C SER A 201 9.87 -13.51 -21.38
N HIS A 202 10.34 -13.40 -20.14
CA HIS A 202 11.67 -13.80 -19.70
C HIS A 202 11.69 -15.21 -19.06
N HIS A 203 10.59 -15.96 -19.15
CA HIS A 203 10.46 -17.31 -18.65
C HIS A 203 10.60 -17.46 -17.12
N VAL A 204 10.19 -16.44 -16.34
CA VAL A 204 10.13 -16.53 -14.89
C VAL A 204 9.07 -17.53 -14.45
N ASN A 205 9.39 -18.37 -13.47
CA ASN A 205 8.49 -19.39 -12.96
C ASN A 205 7.60 -18.84 -11.85
N PHE A 206 6.31 -18.69 -12.12
CA PHE A 206 5.29 -18.35 -11.12
C PHE A 206 4.62 -19.62 -10.61
N VAL A 207 4.66 -19.85 -9.30
CA VAL A 207 4.02 -20.97 -8.62
C VAL A 207 2.97 -20.41 -7.68
N THR A 208 1.72 -20.38 -8.13
CA THR A 208 0.56 -19.91 -7.35
C THR A 208 -0.06 -21.03 -6.53
N ASN A 209 -0.95 -20.71 -5.58
CA ASN A 209 -1.50 -21.62 -4.57
C ASN A 209 -0.38 -22.37 -3.80
N ALA A 210 0.75 -21.73 -3.61
CA ALA A 210 1.95 -22.28 -3.01
C ALA A 210 2.39 -21.43 -1.80
N THR A 211 1.80 -21.71 -0.65
CA THR A 211 2.12 -21.03 0.60
C THR A 211 3.42 -21.57 1.17
N VAL A 212 4.45 -20.73 1.30
CA VAL A 212 5.66 -21.10 2.05
C VAL A 212 5.32 -21.12 3.54
N THR A 213 5.42 -22.29 4.14
CA THR A 213 4.99 -22.53 5.54
C THR A 213 6.14 -22.53 6.53
N ASP A 214 7.36 -22.75 6.06
CA ASP A 214 8.59 -22.71 6.89
C ASP A 214 9.85 -22.55 6.03
N ILE A 215 10.93 -22.10 6.68
CA ILE A 215 12.27 -21.96 6.07
C ILE A 215 13.29 -22.58 7.02
N ASP A 216 14.14 -23.49 6.50
CA ASP A 216 15.29 -24.00 7.23
C ASP A 216 16.56 -23.27 6.82
N PHE A 217 17.40 -23.04 7.81
CA PHE A 217 18.70 -22.39 7.67
C PHE A 217 19.84 -23.38 7.93
N LYS A 218 21.04 -23.06 7.44
CA LYS A 218 22.25 -23.75 7.88
C LYS A 218 22.53 -23.45 9.35
N ASP A 219 23.12 -24.42 10.02
CA ASP A 219 23.52 -24.30 11.43
C ASP A 219 24.88 -23.60 11.51
N ASP A 220 24.89 -22.32 11.18
CA ASP A 220 26.05 -21.45 11.22
C ASP A 220 25.60 -20.02 11.60
N ASP A 221 26.58 -19.12 11.77
CA ASP A 221 26.34 -17.72 12.12
C ASP A 221 25.78 -16.87 10.96
N THR A 222 25.60 -17.48 9.78
CA THR A 222 25.07 -16.78 8.60
C THR A 222 23.56 -16.96 8.45
N ILE A 223 22.92 -16.15 7.60
CA ILE A 223 21.54 -16.32 7.18
C ILE A 223 21.54 -17.05 5.82
N THR A 224 21.95 -18.31 5.84
CA THR A 224 21.96 -19.16 4.64
C THR A 224 20.75 -20.10 4.67
N VAL A 225 19.86 -19.94 3.71
CA VAL A 225 18.67 -20.79 3.58
C VAL A 225 19.10 -22.17 3.04
N LYS A 226 18.62 -23.22 3.69
CA LYS A 226 18.89 -24.63 3.32
C LYS A 226 17.70 -25.25 2.58
N ALA A 227 16.48 -24.93 3.01
CA ALA A 227 15.26 -25.48 2.39
C ALA A 227 14.08 -24.57 2.63
N LEU A 228 13.14 -24.61 1.69
CA LEU A 228 11.80 -24.06 1.81
C LEU A 228 10.80 -25.23 1.99
N TYR A 229 9.83 -25.05 2.87
CA TYR A 229 8.68 -25.92 3.01
C TYR A 229 7.46 -25.14 2.53
N LEU A 230 6.67 -25.74 1.67
CA LEU A 230 5.49 -25.08 1.13
C LEU A 230 4.32 -26.06 1.05
N ASN A 231 3.12 -25.52 1.16
CA ASN A 231 1.90 -26.22 0.85
C ASN A 231 1.40 -25.71 -0.51
N LYS A 232 1.42 -26.59 -1.50
CA LYS A 232 0.97 -26.29 -2.86
C LYS A 232 -0.28 -27.10 -3.17
N ASP A 233 -1.38 -26.41 -3.44
CA ASP A 233 -2.67 -27.04 -3.74
C ASP A 233 -3.06 -28.12 -2.69
N GLY A 234 -2.76 -27.87 -1.40
CA GLY A 234 -3.03 -28.78 -0.28
C GLY A 234 -2.01 -29.92 -0.10
N LYS A 235 -0.90 -29.91 -0.83
CA LYS A 235 0.18 -30.91 -0.71
C LYS A 235 1.45 -30.25 -0.17
N ASP A 236 2.05 -30.89 0.81
CA ASP A 236 3.32 -30.43 1.36
C ASP A 236 4.49 -30.80 0.45
N GLU A 237 5.30 -29.83 0.14
CA GLU A 237 6.50 -29.97 -0.69
C GLU A 237 7.71 -29.38 0.05
N LYS A 238 8.90 -29.91 -0.29
CA LYS A 238 10.18 -29.39 0.21
C LYS A 238 11.10 -29.08 -0.95
N ILE A 239 11.62 -27.88 -0.97
CA ILE A 239 12.62 -27.43 -1.96
C ILE A 239 13.95 -27.27 -1.24
N ILE A 240 14.96 -27.98 -1.70
CA ILE A 240 16.34 -27.85 -1.21
C ILE A 240 17.03 -26.74 -2.01
N LEU A 241 17.69 -25.82 -1.32
CA LEU A 241 18.48 -24.77 -1.94
C LEU A 241 19.98 -25.15 -1.90
N ASN A 242 20.67 -24.74 -2.94
CA ASN A 242 22.13 -24.84 -3.05
C ASN A 242 22.80 -23.59 -2.47
N ASP A 243 24.10 -23.65 -2.27
CA ASP A 243 24.86 -22.56 -1.65
C ASP A 243 24.89 -21.26 -2.47
N ASN A 244 24.63 -21.36 -3.77
CA ASN A 244 24.58 -20.20 -4.69
C ASN A 244 23.16 -19.66 -4.91
N ASP A 245 22.15 -20.30 -4.32
CA ASP A 245 20.78 -19.84 -4.46
C ASP A 245 20.51 -18.65 -3.52
N ILE A 246 19.74 -17.69 -4.00
CA ILE A 246 19.35 -16.52 -3.24
C ILE A 246 17.84 -16.63 -2.92
N CYS A 247 17.51 -16.53 -1.64
CA CYS A 247 16.12 -16.50 -1.18
C CYS A 247 15.74 -15.07 -0.77
N ILE A 248 14.68 -14.54 -1.37
CA ILE A 248 14.12 -13.22 -1.06
C ILE A 248 12.73 -13.43 -0.48
N MET A 249 12.51 -13.02 0.78
CA MET A 249 11.23 -13.12 1.46
C MET A 249 10.53 -11.75 1.48
N THR A 250 9.33 -11.65 0.88
CA THR A 250 8.55 -10.42 0.74
C THR A 250 7.10 -10.58 1.22
N ASN A 251 6.88 -11.43 2.22
CA ASN A 251 5.55 -11.85 2.64
C ASN A 251 4.80 -10.90 3.59
N ALA A 252 5.45 -9.91 4.15
CA ALA A 252 4.80 -8.98 5.08
C ALA A 252 3.96 -7.94 4.34
N CYS A 253 2.64 -8.14 4.30
CA CYS A 253 1.70 -7.25 3.64
C CYS A 253 0.56 -6.87 4.58
N MET A 254 0.21 -5.57 4.65
CA MET A 254 -0.90 -5.07 5.48
C MET A 254 -2.28 -5.57 5.03
N THR A 255 -2.43 -6.01 3.79
CA THR A 255 -3.68 -6.55 3.26
C THR A 255 -3.73 -8.08 3.29
N ASP A 256 -2.72 -8.72 3.87
CA ASP A 256 -2.75 -10.15 4.12
C ASP A 256 -3.95 -10.51 5.00
N SER A 257 -4.57 -11.63 4.70
CA SER A 257 -5.78 -12.10 5.39
C SER A 257 -7.00 -11.16 5.26
N ALA A 258 -6.99 -10.24 4.30
CA ALA A 258 -8.19 -9.47 3.97
C ALA A 258 -9.32 -10.42 3.54
N THR A 259 -10.53 -10.15 4.03
CA THR A 259 -11.74 -10.93 3.71
C THR A 259 -12.68 -10.11 2.85
N LEU A 260 -13.52 -10.78 2.09
CA LEU A 260 -14.52 -10.13 1.24
C LEU A 260 -15.92 -10.43 1.73
N GLY A 261 -16.77 -9.41 1.71
CA GLY A 261 -18.21 -9.53 1.89
C GLY A 261 -18.97 -9.21 0.60
N ASP A 262 -20.27 -9.41 0.64
CA ASP A 262 -21.18 -9.04 -0.43
C ASP A 262 -22.48 -8.41 0.12
N TYR A 263 -23.48 -8.15 -0.74
CA TYR A 263 -24.77 -7.59 -0.32
C TYR A 263 -25.57 -8.42 0.70
N LYS A 264 -25.25 -9.68 0.88
CA LYS A 264 -26.01 -10.61 1.74
C LYS A 264 -25.19 -11.09 2.92
N THR A 265 -23.86 -11.09 2.77
CA THR A 265 -22.93 -11.68 3.73
C THR A 265 -21.89 -10.64 4.10
N PRO A 266 -21.81 -10.19 5.36
CA PRO A 266 -20.75 -9.30 5.78
C PRO A 266 -19.38 -9.98 5.64
N ALA A 267 -18.34 -9.20 5.40
CA ALA A 267 -16.98 -9.71 5.41
C ALA A 267 -16.67 -10.38 6.77
N PRO A 268 -16.13 -11.60 6.79
CA PRO A 268 -15.66 -12.21 8.04
C PRO A 268 -14.65 -11.31 8.76
N LYS A 269 -14.66 -11.33 10.07
CA LYS A 269 -13.67 -10.59 10.86
C LYS A 269 -12.27 -11.09 10.53
N PRO A 270 -11.25 -10.20 10.55
CA PRO A 270 -9.86 -10.61 10.35
C PRO A 270 -9.42 -11.68 11.34
N VAL A 271 -8.57 -12.59 10.88
CA VAL A 271 -7.94 -13.59 11.76
C VAL A 271 -6.95 -12.92 12.71
N GLU A 272 -6.71 -13.52 13.87
CA GLU A 272 -5.79 -12.96 14.86
C GLU A 272 -4.32 -12.98 14.39
N LYS A 273 -3.96 -13.95 13.52
CA LYS A 273 -2.62 -14.07 12.97
C LYS A 273 -2.69 -14.26 11.44
N PRO A 274 -2.23 -13.31 10.65
CA PRO A 274 -2.11 -13.45 9.20
C PRO A 274 -1.16 -14.58 8.82
N ILE A 275 -1.43 -15.27 7.70
CA ILE A 275 -0.61 -16.40 7.22
C ILE A 275 0.84 -15.96 6.96
N SER A 276 1.04 -14.80 6.36
CA SER A 276 2.38 -14.26 6.11
C SER A 276 3.12 -13.92 7.40
N GLY A 277 2.39 -13.48 8.43
CA GLY A 277 2.92 -13.25 9.76
C GLY A 277 3.42 -14.54 10.41
N GLU A 278 2.68 -15.64 10.28
CA GLU A 278 3.10 -16.94 10.83
C GLU A 278 4.48 -17.38 10.34
N LEU A 279 4.76 -17.21 9.04
CA LEU A 279 6.08 -17.52 8.50
C LEU A 279 7.16 -16.63 9.13
N TRP A 280 6.91 -15.32 9.23
CA TRP A 280 7.89 -14.41 9.82
C TRP A 280 8.16 -14.74 11.30
N TYR A 281 7.13 -15.05 12.08
CA TYR A 281 7.31 -15.51 13.47
C TYR A 281 8.20 -16.75 13.56
N LYS A 282 8.01 -17.75 12.69
CA LYS A 282 8.83 -18.97 12.65
C LYS A 282 10.30 -18.67 12.31
N VAL A 283 10.52 -17.88 11.25
CA VAL A 283 11.92 -17.58 10.85
C VAL A 283 12.64 -16.68 11.85
N ALA A 284 11.94 -15.74 12.49
CA ALA A 284 12.51 -14.89 13.55
C ALA A 284 12.88 -15.68 14.80
N GLN A 285 12.12 -16.76 15.14
CA GLN A 285 12.51 -17.68 16.21
C GLN A 285 13.78 -18.46 15.89
N LYS A 286 13.97 -18.85 14.63
CA LYS A 286 15.17 -19.58 14.19
C LYS A 286 16.41 -18.67 14.04
N LYS A 287 16.20 -17.45 13.56
CA LYS A 287 17.25 -16.43 13.31
C LYS A 287 16.74 -15.06 13.80
N PRO A 288 17.00 -14.68 15.06
CA PRO A 288 16.47 -13.43 15.66
C PRO A 288 16.86 -12.15 14.92
N ASN A 289 17.96 -12.16 14.19
CA ASN A 289 18.40 -11.04 13.36
C ASN A 289 17.54 -10.83 12.08
N LEU A 290 16.55 -11.68 11.81
CA LEU A 290 15.52 -11.47 10.78
C LEU A 290 14.36 -10.56 11.26
N GLY A 291 14.51 -9.96 12.44
CA GLY A 291 13.62 -8.94 12.96
C GLY A 291 12.53 -9.46 13.90
N ASN A 292 11.68 -8.52 14.34
CA ASN A 292 10.59 -8.79 15.25
C ASN A 292 9.25 -8.54 14.56
N PRO A 293 8.43 -9.56 14.30
CA PRO A 293 7.12 -9.40 13.64
C PRO A 293 6.04 -8.81 14.54
N GLU A 294 6.21 -8.80 15.87
CA GLU A 294 5.18 -8.39 16.82
C GLU A 294 4.67 -6.95 16.63
N PRO A 295 5.52 -5.92 16.42
CA PRO A 295 5.04 -4.57 16.14
C PRO A 295 4.20 -4.47 14.87
N PHE A 296 4.40 -5.40 13.92
CA PHE A 296 3.71 -5.42 12.63
C PHE A 296 2.37 -6.17 12.69
N PHE A 297 2.30 -7.28 13.40
CA PHE A 297 1.14 -8.18 13.41
C PHE A 297 0.45 -8.33 14.78
N GLY A 298 1.00 -7.78 15.85
CA GLY A 298 0.48 -8.00 17.22
C GLY A 298 -0.83 -7.28 17.55
N ASN A 299 -1.17 -6.22 16.81
CA ASN A 299 -2.30 -5.34 17.13
C ASN A 299 -3.36 -5.30 16.01
N ILE A 300 -3.73 -6.45 15.46
CA ILE A 300 -4.67 -6.55 14.33
C ILE A 300 -6.01 -5.88 14.63
N LYS A 301 -6.52 -5.97 15.86
CA LYS A 301 -7.80 -5.33 16.24
C LYS A 301 -7.78 -3.81 16.11
N GLU A 302 -6.63 -3.19 16.37
CA GLU A 302 -6.45 -1.75 16.26
C GLU A 302 -6.13 -1.30 14.84
N THR A 303 -5.57 -2.20 14.03
CA THR A 303 -5.19 -1.93 12.64
C THR A 303 -6.25 -2.38 11.63
N ASN A 304 -7.41 -2.85 12.11
CA ASN A 304 -8.50 -3.28 11.23
C ASN A 304 -8.97 -2.10 10.36
N TRP A 305 -9.00 -2.36 9.06
CA TRP A 305 -9.44 -1.40 8.05
C TRP A 305 -10.57 -2.00 7.23
N GLU A 306 -11.67 -1.28 7.14
CA GLU A 306 -12.81 -1.66 6.31
C GLU A 306 -12.91 -0.73 5.10
N SER A 307 -12.99 -1.31 3.91
CA SER A 307 -13.23 -0.56 2.69
C SER A 307 -14.40 -1.13 1.90
N ILE A 308 -15.16 -0.24 1.30
CA ILE A 308 -16.32 -0.58 0.49
C ILE A 308 -16.12 -0.02 -0.91
N THR A 309 -16.16 -0.91 -1.91
CA THR A 309 -16.18 -0.51 -3.32
C THR A 309 -17.62 -0.64 -3.84
N VAL A 310 -18.14 0.44 -4.40
CA VAL A 310 -19.49 0.45 -4.97
C VAL A 310 -19.41 0.70 -6.48
N THR A 311 -19.89 -0.28 -7.26
CA THR A 311 -19.96 -0.17 -8.72
C THR A 311 -21.37 0.17 -9.16
N PHE A 312 -21.51 1.22 -9.98
CA PHE A 312 -22.80 1.69 -10.48
C PHE A 312 -22.97 1.37 -11.97
N LYS A 313 -24.19 0.98 -12.37
CA LYS A 313 -24.57 0.83 -13.79
C LYS A 313 -25.11 2.13 -14.42
N GLY A 314 -24.97 3.25 -13.77
CA GLY A 314 -25.44 4.55 -14.24
C GLY A 314 -24.84 5.65 -13.38
N ASN A 315 -25.14 6.88 -13.71
CA ASN A 315 -24.50 8.05 -13.10
C ASN A 315 -25.39 8.81 -12.08
N LYS A 316 -26.59 8.32 -11.77
CA LYS A 316 -27.52 9.03 -10.87
C LYS A 316 -26.92 9.28 -9.49
N PHE A 317 -26.32 8.25 -8.89
CA PHE A 317 -25.71 8.39 -7.57
C PHE A 317 -24.43 9.23 -7.62
N LEU A 318 -23.65 9.10 -8.69
CA LEU A 318 -22.46 9.94 -8.89
C LEU A 318 -22.81 11.42 -8.99
N LYS A 319 -23.93 11.78 -9.64
CA LYS A 319 -24.44 13.16 -9.68
C LYS A 319 -24.84 13.67 -8.29
N ILE A 320 -25.48 12.85 -7.46
CA ILE A 320 -25.80 13.21 -6.07
C ILE A 320 -24.54 13.49 -5.27
N ILE A 321 -23.50 12.64 -5.41
CA ILE A 321 -22.20 12.87 -4.75
C ILE A 321 -21.55 14.16 -5.26
N GLU A 322 -21.60 14.42 -6.58
CA GLU A 322 -21.08 15.65 -7.16
C GLU A 322 -21.81 16.89 -6.65
N GLU A 323 -23.14 16.87 -6.62
CA GLU A 323 -23.97 17.95 -6.07
C GLU A 323 -23.67 18.19 -4.59
N PHE A 324 -23.50 17.12 -3.80
CA PHE A 324 -23.18 17.20 -2.38
C PHE A 324 -21.76 17.70 -2.11
N SER A 325 -20.77 17.17 -2.83
CA SER A 325 -19.35 17.38 -2.54
C SER A 325 -18.66 18.41 -3.44
N THR A 326 -19.29 18.79 -4.55
CA THR A 326 -18.64 19.55 -5.65
C THR A 326 -17.43 18.86 -6.30
N ASN A 327 -17.12 17.64 -5.90
CA ASN A 327 -16.07 16.83 -6.51
C ASN A 327 -16.60 16.14 -7.77
N ILE A 328 -15.92 16.35 -8.89
CA ILE A 328 -16.33 15.76 -10.17
C ILE A 328 -15.99 14.27 -10.16
N PRO A 329 -16.94 13.37 -10.45
CA PRO A 329 -16.67 11.95 -10.58
C PRO A 329 -15.55 11.68 -11.59
N GLY A 330 -14.58 10.83 -11.21
CA GLY A 330 -13.40 10.53 -12.04
C GLY A 330 -12.22 11.50 -11.86
N SER A 331 -12.37 12.58 -11.09
CA SER A 331 -11.27 13.50 -10.77
C SER A 331 -10.28 12.97 -9.73
N GLY A 332 -10.45 11.75 -9.22
CA GLY A 332 -9.61 11.17 -8.17
C GLY A 332 -9.73 11.86 -6.81
N ALA A 333 -10.77 12.64 -6.61
CA ALA A 333 -10.96 13.42 -5.40
C ALA A 333 -11.20 12.53 -4.18
N LEU A 334 -10.53 12.82 -3.08
CA LEU A 334 -10.72 12.20 -1.78
C LEU A 334 -11.45 13.19 -0.85
N MET A 335 -12.44 12.70 -0.14
CA MET A 335 -13.26 13.46 0.80
C MET A 335 -13.15 12.84 2.20
N THR A 336 -12.93 13.68 3.20
CA THR A 336 -12.84 13.28 4.61
C THR A 336 -14.03 13.84 5.37
N PHE A 337 -14.63 13.05 6.24
CA PHE A 337 -15.59 13.54 7.21
C PHE A 337 -14.86 13.85 8.53
N LYS A 338 -14.92 15.11 8.95
CA LYS A 338 -14.50 15.52 10.28
C LYS A 338 -15.51 14.98 11.30
N ASP A 339 -15.06 14.47 12.39
CA ASP A 339 -15.92 13.92 13.45
C ASP A 339 -16.60 12.57 13.10
N SER A 340 -16.02 11.79 12.17
CA SER A 340 -16.48 10.42 11.85
C SER A 340 -15.72 9.38 12.68
#